data_80d06edd4729c96eda668a57e7c605c7
#
_entry.id   80d06edd4729c96eda668a57e7c605c7
#
_cell.length_a   1.000
_cell.length_b   1.000
_cell.length_c   1.000
_cell.angle_alpha   90.00
_cell.angle_beta   90.00
_cell.angle_gamma   90.00
#
_symmetry.space_group_name_H-M   'P 1'
#
loop_
_entity.id
_entity.type
_entity.pdbx_description
1 polymer ?
#
loop_
_entity_poly.entity_id
_entity_poly.type
_entity_poly.pdbx_seq_one_letter_code
_entity_poly.pdbx_strand_id
1 'polypeptide(L)'
;HFILGFEIFQNMENTKTDEKTQLNQYYEQMKQSILENGNYVDALLESAQAVYSVDLTGDRLEKIFYHTTECEFDLNIKFPCSYDEYCLNRSRFVTEDTQENYRIVDSSAKLLERFRSGTKQVTVEYREQNENGEIFWLQKTVLMSQDTVYNSETGKESTVIHGMILFKNTSVFHEKEQQERERLQVAFEEADSASKAKT
;
A
#
# COMPACT_ATOMS: atom_id res chain seq x y z
N HIS A 1 -31.57 -14.78 25.33
CA HIS A 1 -31.28 -13.71 24.34
C HIS A 1 -30.15 -12.78 24.79
N PHE A 2 -29.95 -12.54 26.11
CA PHE A 2 -28.84 -11.69 26.62
C PHE A 2 -27.47 -12.35 26.54
N ILE A 3 -27.37 -13.65 26.66
CA ILE A 3 -26.10 -14.39 26.65
C ILE A 3 -25.49 -14.41 25.23
N LEU A 4 -26.29 -14.61 24.18
CA LEU A 4 -25.83 -14.59 22.79
C LEU A 4 -25.28 -13.21 22.36
N GLY A 5 -25.86 -12.11 22.85
CA GLY A 5 -25.39 -10.76 22.56
C GLY A 5 -24.02 -10.46 23.18
N PHE A 6 -23.77 -11.02 24.39
CA PHE A 6 -22.50 -10.82 25.10
C PHE A 6 -21.36 -11.64 24.45
N GLU A 7 -21.63 -12.86 24.00
CA GLU A 7 -20.66 -13.69 23.25
C GLU A 7 -20.29 -13.07 21.89
N ILE A 8 -21.26 -12.50 21.17
CA ILE A 8 -21.01 -11.80 19.92
C ILE A 8 -20.15 -10.55 20.17
N PHE A 9 -20.43 -9.80 21.24
CA PHE A 9 -19.65 -8.60 21.59
C PHE A 9 -18.23 -8.95 22.00
N GLN A 10 -18.03 -9.99 22.82
CA GLN A 10 -16.70 -10.49 23.18
C GLN A 10 -15.92 -11.03 21.96
N ASN A 11 -16.59 -11.71 21.04
CA ASN A 11 -15.96 -12.16 19.80
C ASN A 11 -15.55 -10.99 18.90
N MET A 12 -16.35 -9.91 18.83
CA MET A 12 -15.97 -8.71 18.07
C MET A 12 -14.82 -7.93 18.70
N GLU A 13 -14.75 -7.85 20.03
CA GLU A 13 -13.58 -7.25 20.72
C GLU A 13 -12.33 -8.11 20.60
N ASN A 14 -12.46 -9.41 20.70
CA ASN A 14 -11.35 -10.35 20.49
C ASN A 14 -10.81 -10.29 19.06
N THR A 15 -11.69 -10.19 18.05
CA THR A 15 -11.28 -10.07 16.64
C THR A 15 -10.51 -8.77 16.39
N LYS A 16 -10.95 -7.63 16.96
CA LYS A 16 -10.22 -6.36 16.86
C LYS A 16 -8.89 -6.37 17.60
N THR A 17 -8.82 -7.10 18.72
CA THR A 17 -7.59 -7.26 19.50
C THR A 17 -6.61 -8.18 18.75
N ASP A 18 -7.09 -9.22 18.09
CA ASP A 18 -6.29 -10.11 17.26
C ASP A 18 -5.74 -9.40 16.02
N GLU A 19 -6.55 -8.60 15.32
CA GLU A 19 -6.10 -7.81 14.17
C GLU A 19 -4.98 -6.83 14.56
N LYS A 20 -5.13 -6.15 15.69
CA LYS A 20 -4.10 -5.23 16.20
C LYS A 20 -2.84 -5.97 16.65
N THR A 21 -2.98 -7.15 17.20
CA THR A 21 -1.86 -8.00 17.63
C THR A 21 -1.11 -8.55 16.42
N GLN A 22 -1.82 -8.98 15.38
CA GLN A 22 -1.22 -9.43 14.13
C GLN A 22 -0.48 -8.29 13.43
N LEU A 23 -1.07 -7.09 13.35
CA LEU A 23 -0.38 -5.92 12.81
C LEU A 23 0.92 -5.64 13.54
N ASN A 24 0.91 -5.67 14.88
CA ASN A 24 2.11 -5.46 15.68
C ASN A 24 3.17 -6.56 15.44
N GLN A 25 2.77 -7.82 15.29
CA GLN A 25 3.70 -8.90 14.99
C GLN A 25 4.36 -8.74 13.62
N TYR A 26 3.58 -8.43 12.58
CA TYR A 26 4.10 -8.15 11.25
C TYR A 26 4.99 -6.92 11.24
N TYR A 27 4.61 -5.88 11.99
CA TYR A 27 5.39 -4.67 12.17
C TYR A 27 6.77 -4.97 12.78
N GLU A 28 6.83 -5.73 13.87
CA GLU A 28 8.09 -6.08 14.51
C GLU A 28 8.96 -7.00 13.66
N GLN A 29 8.37 -7.94 12.92
CA GLN A 29 9.09 -8.78 11.96
C GLN A 29 9.69 -7.96 10.82
N MET A 30 8.92 -7.06 10.21
CA MET A 30 9.41 -6.15 9.17
C MET A 30 10.49 -5.21 9.71
N LYS A 31 10.29 -4.68 10.91
CA LYS A 31 11.27 -3.82 11.59
C LYS A 31 12.60 -4.55 11.81
N GLN A 32 12.56 -5.81 12.23
CA GLN A 32 13.74 -6.65 12.37
C GLN A 32 14.43 -6.92 11.05
N SER A 33 13.68 -7.13 9.97
CA SER A 33 14.23 -7.42 8.64
C SER A 33 14.77 -6.18 7.91
N ILE A 34 14.36 -4.98 8.34
CA ILE A 34 14.73 -3.68 7.72
C ILE A 34 15.58 -2.83 8.69
N LEU A 35 16.21 -3.44 9.67
CA LEU A 35 16.88 -2.86 10.85
C LEU A 35 17.81 -1.65 10.61
N GLU A 36 18.16 -1.32 9.38
CA GLU A 36 18.94 -0.12 9.06
C GLU A 36 18.07 1.16 8.94
N ASN A 37 16.72 1.05 8.91
CA ASN A 37 15.79 2.15 8.68
C ASN A 37 14.51 2.12 9.56
N GLY A 38 14.58 1.70 10.80
CA GLY A 38 13.42 1.57 11.70
C GLY A 38 12.51 2.81 11.74
N ASN A 39 13.08 4.00 11.85
CA ASN A 39 12.34 5.27 11.86
C ASN A 39 11.59 5.53 10.54
N TYR A 40 12.11 5.03 9.41
CA TYR A 40 11.47 5.20 8.12
C TYR A 40 10.23 4.33 7.98
N VAL A 41 10.29 3.09 8.45
CA VAL A 41 9.14 2.17 8.47
C VAL A 41 8.03 2.70 9.38
N ASP A 42 8.38 3.23 10.55
CA ASP A 42 7.44 3.88 11.47
C ASP A 42 6.69 5.03 10.77
N ALA A 43 7.42 5.93 10.09
CA ALA A 43 6.83 7.05 9.37
C ALA A 43 5.94 6.61 8.18
N LEU A 44 6.32 5.54 7.48
CA LEU A 44 5.48 4.97 6.43
C LEU A 44 4.16 4.44 6.98
N LEU A 45 4.20 3.68 8.08
CA LEU A 45 3.01 3.11 8.71
C LEU A 45 2.08 4.19 9.29
N GLU A 46 2.64 5.21 9.94
CA GLU A 46 1.86 6.34 10.47
C GLU A 46 1.13 7.12 9.37
N SER A 47 1.72 7.17 8.17
CA SER A 47 1.13 7.88 7.03
C SER A 47 0.23 7.00 6.15
N ALA A 48 0.20 5.68 6.37
CA ALA A 48 -0.57 4.75 5.56
C ALA A 48 -2.07 4.83 5.88
N GLN A 49 -2.89 4.81 4.83
CA GLN A 49 -4.34 4.73 4.93
C GLN A 49 -4.84 3.29 4.91
N ALA A 50 -4.11 2.40 4.27
CA ALA A 50 -4.37 0.97 4.26
C ALA A 50 -3.08 0.19 4.33
N VAL A 51 -3.09 -0.92 5.06
CA VAL A 51 -1.97 -1.84 5.20
C VAL A 51 -2.45 -3.27 4.98
N TYR A 52 -1.74 -3.99 4.14
CA TYR A 52 -1.99 -5.39 3.84
C TYR A 52 -0.72 -6.20 4.08
N SER A 53 -0.90 -7.46 4.51
CA SER A 53 0.13 -8.48 4.49
C SER A 53 -0.04 -9.35 3.25
N VAL A 54 1.04 -9.72 2.61
CA VAL A 54 1.04 -10.63 1.47
C VAL A 54 2.09 -11.72 1.63
N ASP A 55 1.68 -12.97 1.47
CA ASP A 55 2.59 -14.05 1.14
C ASP A 55 2.76 -14.07 -0.39
N LEU A 56 3.89 -13.53 -0.85
CA LEU A 56 4.20 -13.46 -2.28
C LEU A 56 4.48 -14.83 -2.88
N THR A 57 5.00 -15.76 -2.09
CA THR A 57 5.30 -17.13 -2.53
C THR A 57 4.03 -17.93 -2.73
N GLY A 58 3.04 -17.74 -1.85
CA GLY A 58 1.74 -18.40 -1.87
C GLY A 58 0.64 -17.61 -2.56
N ASP A 59 0.93 -16.42 -3.11
CA ASP A 59 -0.06 -15.50 -3.72
C ASP A 59 -1.27 -15.26 -2.81
N ARG A 60 -1.04 -14.96 -1.53
CA ARG A 60 -2.09 -14.76 -0.54
C ARG A 60 -2.00 -13.38 0.09
N LEU A 61 -3.05 -12.59 -0.09
CA LEU A 61 -3.21 -11.25 0.46
C LEU A 61 -4.16 -11.27 1.66
N GLU A 62 -3.75 -10.62 2.74
CA GLU A 62 -4.54 -10.41 3.95
C GLU A 62 -4.62 -8.92 4.27
N LYS A 63 -5.82 -8.46 4.60
CA LYS A 63 -6.05 -7.09 5.06
C LYS A 63 -5.71 -7.00 6.54
N ILE A 64 -4.81 -6.08 6.91
CA ILE A 64 -4.42 -5.87 8.30
C ILE A 64 -5.07 -4.61 8.88
N PHE A 65 -5.01 -3.50 8.12
CA PHE A 65 -5.48 -2.22 8.59
C PHE A 65 -6.08 -1.41 7.43
N TYR A 66 -7.15 -0.67 7.74
CA TYR A 66 -7.82 0.18 6.78
C TYR A 66 -8.37 1.40 7.49
N HIS A 67 -7.85 2.55 7.18
CA HIS A 67 -8.15 3.76 7.94
C HIS A 67 -9.07 4.65 7.18
N THR A 68 -9.86 4.38 6.32
CA THR A 68 -10.89 5.31 5.85
C THR A 68 -11.80 4.72 4.78
N THR A 69 -12.96 5.29 4.70
CA THR A 69 -13.99 5.15 3.68
C THR A 69 -13.56 5.61 2.27
N GLU A 70 -12.35 6.16 2.10
CA GLU A 70 -11.90 6.73 0.83
C GLU A 70 -11.38 5.69 -0.19
N CYS A 71 -11.04 4.49 0.27
CA CYS A 71 -10.73 3.38 -0.63
C CYS A 71 -11.95 2.47 -0.79
N GLU A 72 -13.00 2.95 -1.38
CA GLU A 72 -14.26 2.21 -1.60
C GLU A 72 -14.08 0.93 -2.45
N PHE A 73 -12.98 0.82 -3.18
CA PHE A 73 -12.70 -0.30 -4.09
C PHE A 73 -12.52 -1.66 -3.41
N ASP A 74 -12.21 -1.68 -2.12
CA ASP A 74 -12.00 -2.91 -1.38
C ASP A 74 -13.29 -3.45 -0.73
N LEU A 75 -14.39 -2.73 -0.78
CA LEU A 75 -15.63 -3.07 -0.05
C LEU A 75 -16.23 -4.41 -0.46
N ASN A 76 -15.94 -4.90 -1.65
CA ASN A 76 -16.50 -6.15 -2.18
C ASN A 76 -15.49 -7.32 -2.19
N ILE A 77 -14.25 -7.12 -1.75
CA ILE A 77 -13.23 -8.15 -1.75
C ILE A 77 -13.22 -8.86 -0.40
N LYS A 78 -13.37 -10.19 -0.43
CA LYS A 78 -13.24 -11.03 0.76
C LYS A 78 -11.77 -11.39 0.97
N PHE A 79 -11.25 -11.08 2.15
CA PHE A 79 -9.92 -11.48 2.56
C PHE A 79 -9.97 -12.77 3.42
N PRO A 80 -8.95 -13.64 3.34
CA PRO A 80 -7.80 -13.56 2.43
C PRO A 80 -8.18 -13.85 0.98
N CYS A 81 -7.43 -13.28 0.02
CA CYS A 81 -7.61 -13.49 -1.41
C CYS A 81 -6.26 -13.64 -2.13
N SER A 82 -6.28 -13.97 -3.42
CA SER A 82 -5.09 -13.91 -4.27
C SER A 82 -4.64 -12.45 -4.44
N TYR A 83 -3.34 -12.19 -4.29
CA TYR A 83 -2.76 -10.88 -4.56
C TYR A 83 -2.86 -10.51 -6.04
N ASP A 84 -2.61 -11.46 -6.93
CA ASP A 84 -2.68 -11.24 -8.36
C ASP A 84 -4.11 -10.92 -8.81
N GLU A 85 -5.11 -11.61 -8.27
CA GLU A 85 -6.53 -11.33 -8.51
C GLU A 85 -6.93 -9.94 -7.96
N TYR A 86 -6.49 -9.61 -6.75
CA TYR A 86 -6.69 -8.28 -6.17
C TYR A 86 -6.11 -7.19 -7.07
N CYS A 87 -4.87 -7.35 -7.53
CA CYS A 87 -4.22 -6.38 -8.41
C CYS A 87 -4.92 -6.26 -9.77
N LEU A 88 -5.37 -7.37 -10.34
CA LEU A 88 -6.12 -7.37 -11.59
C LEU A 88 -7.45 -6.62 -11.45
N ASN A 89 -8.18 -6.84 -10.37
CA ASN A 89 -9.43 -6.12 -10.10
C ASN A 89 -9.17 -4.63 -9.90
N ARG A 90 -8.14 -4.26 -9.16
CA ARG A 90 -7.77 -2.88 -8.91
C ARG A 90 -7.28 -2.14 -10.16
N SER A 91 -6.61 -2.84 -11.08
CA SER A 91 -6.09 -2.25 -12.33
C SER A 91 -7.15 -1.57 -13.19
N ARG A 92 -8.43 -1.94 -13.03
CA ARG A 92 -9.57 -1.35 -13.77
C ARG A 92 -9.85 0.09 -13.37
N PHE A 93 -9.43 0.48 -12.19
CA PHE A 93 -9.61 1.83 -11.66
C PHE A 93 -8.38 2.71 -11.90
N VAL A 94 -7.25 2.12 -12.26
CA VAL A 94 -6.02 2.85 -12.57
C VAL A 94 -6.19 3.59 -13.89
N THR A 95 -5.89 4.90 -13.89
CA THR A 95 -5.99 5.72 -15.09
C THR A 95 -4.95 5.31 -16.14
N GLU A 96 -5.32 5.42 -17.42
CA GLU A 96 -4.53 4.91 -18.54
C GLU A 96 -3.10 5.46 -18.59
N ASP A 97 -2.93 6.74 -18.26
CA ASP A 97 -1.64 7.44 -18.27
C ASP A 97 -0.68 7.00 -17.14
N THR A 98 -1.17 6.34 -16.10
CA THR A 98 -0.35 5.83 -14.99
C THR A 98 -0.32 4.30 -14.88
N GLN A 99 -0.93 3.59 -15.82
CA GLN A 99 -0.96 2.13 -15.84
C GLN A 99 0.42 1.49 -15.86
N GLU A 100 1.39 2.07 -16.57
CA GLU A 100 2.76 1.55 -16.60
C GLU A 100 3.42 1.55 -15.22
N ASN A 101 3.16 2.59 -14.42
CA ASN A 101 3.67 2.66 -13.05
C ASN A 101 3.03 1.55 -12.18
N TYR A 102 1.72 1.34 -12.33
CA TYR A 102 1.02 0.29 -11.60
C TYR A 102 1.52 -1.12 -11.95
N ARG A 103 1.85 -1.37 -13.22
CA ARG A 103 2.36 -2.65 -13.72
C ARG A 103 3.67 -3.11 -13.08
N ILE A 104 4.37 -2.22 -12.40
CA ILE A 104 5.60 -2.55 -11.67
C ILE A 104 5.31 -3.47 -10.48
N VAL A 105 4.10 -3.35 -9.89
CA VAL A 105 3.68 -3.99 -8.63
C VAL A 105 2.34 -4.72 -8.75
N ASP A 106 1.92 -5.09 -9.95
CA ASP A 106 0.61 -5.67 -10.23
C ASP A 106 0.55 -7.21 -10.09
N SER A 107 1.67 -7.87 -9.76
CA SER A 107 1.68 -9.31 -9.54
C SER A 107 2.76 -9.77 -8.56
N SER A 108 2.48 -10.88 -7.87
CA SER A 108 3.41 -11.56 -6.97
C SER A 108 4.69 -11.97 -7.70
N ALA A 109 4.58 -12.46 -8.93
CA ALA A 109 5.73 -12.89 -9.74
C ALA A 109 6.74 -11.75 -9.98
N LYS A 110 6.27 -10.54 -10.31
CA LYS A 110 7.14 -9.36 -10.52
C LYS A 110 7.82 -8.92 -9.24
N LEU A 111 7.11 -8.94 -8.12
CA LEU A 111 7.67 -8.60 -6.81
C LEU A 111 8.72 -9.64 -6.38
N LEU A 112 8.46 -10.92 -6.59
CA LEU A 112 9.42 -12.00 -6.32
C LEU A 112 10.69 -11.86 -7.16
N GLU A 113 10.57 -11.52 -8.45
CA GLU A 113 11.71 -11.27 -9.32
C GLU A 113 12.57 -10.10 -8.81
N ARG A 114 11.93 -8.99 -8.41
CA ARG A 114 12.61 -7.83 -7.82
C ARG A 114 13.30 -8.18 -6.50
N PHE A 115 12.63 -8.94 -5.65
CA PHE A 115 13.23 -9.40 -4.40
C PHE A 115 14.46 -10.25 -4.64
N ARG A 116 14.40 -11.20 -5.58
CA ARG A 116 15.56 -12.03 -5.97
C ARG A 116 16.71 -11.24 -6.56
N SER A 117 16.43 -10.09 -7.19
CA SER A 117 17.45 -9.14 -7.66
C SER A 117 18.03 -8.24 -6.57
N GLY A 118 17.60 -8.41 -5.30
CA GLY A 118 18.10 -7.66 -4.14
C GLY A 118 17.25 -6.47 -3.73
N THR A 119 16.10 -6.21 -4.40
CA THR A 119 15.19 -5.10 -4.06
C THR A 119 14.29 -5.51 -2.92
N LYS A 120 14.42 -4.86 -1.76
CA LYS A 120 13.57 -5.12 -0.58
C LYS A 120 12.37 -4.17 -0.46
N GLN A 121 12.36 -3.09 -1.21
CA GLN A 121 11.29 -2.10 -1.22
C GLN A 121 11.00 -1.65 -2.65
N VAL A 122 9.72 -1.56 -2.98
CA VAL A 122 9.25 -0.96 -4.24
C VAL A 122 8.19 0.07 -3.89
N THR A 123 8.33 1.28 -4.42
CA THR A 123 7.34 2.34 -4.28
C THR A 123 6.94 2.82 -5.66
N VAL A 124 5.65 2.91 -5.90
CA VAL A 124 5.06 3.44 -7.14
C VAL A 124 3.96 4.44 -6.82
N GLU A 125 3.81 5.42 -7.68
CA GLU A 125 2.68 6.35 -7.66
C GLU A 125 1.88 6.22 -8.95
N TYR A 126 0.56 6.26 -8.81
CA TYR A 126 -0.36 6.16 -9.91
C TYR A 126 -1.70 6.83 -9.54
N ARG A 127 -2.55 7.04 -10.55
CA ARG A 127 -3.87 7.63 -10.35
C ARG A 127 -4.94 6.57 -10.42
N GLU A 128 -5.91 6.64 -9.52
CA GLU A 128 -7.13 5.84 -9.57
C GLU A 128 -8.35 6.74 -9.74
N GLN A 129 -9.34 6.23 -10.44
CA GLN A 129 -10.64 6.86 -10.58
C GLN A 129 -11.66 6.03 -9.82
N ASN A 130 -12.38 6.66 -8.87
CA ASN A 130 -13.45 5.99 -8.14
C ASN A 130 -14.73 5.86 -9.00
N GLU A 131 -15.74 5.16 -8.48
CA GLU A 131 -17.03 4.97 -9.18
C GLU A 131 -17.76 6.27 -9.46
N ASN A 132 -17.50 7.34 -8.71
CA ASN A 132 -18.05 8.67 -8.90
C ASN A 132 -17.31 9.48 -9.98
N GLY A 133 -16.23 8.93 -10.54
CA GLY A 133 -15.41 9.62 -11.54
C GLY A 133 -14.32 10.52 -10.95
N GLU A 134 -14.16 10.58 -9.63
CA GLU A 134 -13.12 11.37 -8.98
C GLU A 134 -11.76 10.68 -9.13
N ILE A 135 -10.73 11.46 -9.45
CA ILE A 135 -9.37 10.97 -9.65
C ILE A 135 -8.51 11.41 -8.48
N PHE A 136 -7.75 10.48 -7.93
CA PHE A 136 -6.82 10.74 -6.84
C PHE A 136 -5.49 10.02 -7.05
N TRP A 137 -4.44 10.59 -6.48
CA TRP A 137 -3.11 10.01 -6.50
C TRP A 137 -2.93 9.04 -5.34
N LEU A 138 -2.44 7.85 -5.65
CA LEU A 138 -2.06 6.83 -4.67
C LEU A 138 -0.59 6.48 -4.79
N GLN A 139 0.07 6.45 -3.65
CA GLN A 139 1.38 5.85 -3.48
C GLN A 139 1.19 4.45 -2.89
N LYS A 140 1.68 3.43 -3.59
CA LYS A 140 1.75 2.04 -3.13
C LYS A 140 3.21 1.71 -2.83
N THR A 141 3.50 1.38 -1.57
CA THR A 141 4.82 0.90 -1.14
C THR A 141 4.71 -0.56 -0.76
N VAL A 142 5.59 -1.40 -1.29
CA VAL A 142 5.72 -2.81 -0.93
C VAL A 142 7.07 -3.01 -0.27
N LEU A 143 7.05 -3.39 1.00
CA LEU A 143 8.22 -3.81 1.77
C LEU A 143 8.28 -5.33 1.75
N MET A 144 9.43 -5.91 1.42
CA MET A 144 9.57 -7.36 1.25
C MET A 144 10.64 -7.93 2.16
N SER A 145 10.33 -9.08 2.76
CA SER A 145 11.24 -9.86 3.60
C SER A 145 11.16 -11.35 3.29
N GLN A 146 12.15 -12.07 3.74
CA GLN A 146 12.24 -13.52 3.60
C GLN A 146 12.25 -14.17 4.97
N ASP A 147 11.39 -15.17 5.15
CA ASP A 147 11.35 -16.01 6.33
C ASP A 147 11.54 -17.47 5.98
N THR A 148 12.08 -18.23 6.92
CA THR A 148 12.16 -19.68 6.81
C THR A 148 11.05 -20.29 7.67
N VAL A 149 10.12 -20.99 7.03
CA VAL A 149 9.02 -21.66 7.70
C VAL A 149 9.31 -23.14 7.77
N TYR A 150 9.28 -23.69 8.98
CA TYR A 150 9.40 -25.13 9.21
C TYR A 150 8.03 -25.79 9.16
N ASN A 151 7.85 -26.71 8.22
CA ASN A 151 6.63 -27.52 8.16
C ASN A 151 6.81 -28.75 9.07
N SER A 152 6.08 -28.76 10.20
CA SER A 152 6.14 -29.84 11.20
C SER A 152 5.62 -31.17 10.69
N GLU A 153 4.74 -31.19 9.68
CA GLU A 153 4.19 -32.41 9.12
C GLU A 153 5.16 -33.09 8.14
N THR A 154 5.90 -32.31 7.38
CA THR A 154 6.82 -32.83 6.36
C THR A 154 8.28 -32.85 6.82
N GLY A 155 8.60 -32.23 7.96
CA GLY A 155 9.96 -32.05 8.46
C GLY A 155 10.87 -31.21 7.56
N LYS A 156 10.29 -30.42 6.63
CA LYS A 156 11.04 -29.63 5.66
C LYS A 156 10.96 -28.15 5.99
N GLU A 157 12.09 -27.47 5.81
CA GLU A 157 12.15 -26.01 5.77
C GLU A 157 11.76 -25.52 4.38
N SER A 158 10.95 -24.49 4.33
CA SER A 158 10.61 -23.77 3.11
C SER A 158 10.86 -22.29 3.30
N THR A 159 11.35 -21.64 2.26
CA THR A 159 11.54 -20.20 2.25
C THR A 159 10.28 -19.53 1.73
N VAL A 160 9.74 -18.60 2.50
CA VAL A 160 8.57 -17.81 2.13
C VAL A 160 9.00 -16.33 2.04
N ILE A 161 8.58 -15.67 0.98
CA ILE A 161 8.79 -14.24 0.79
C ILE A 161 7.48 -13.55 1.13
N HIS A 162 7.52 -12.77 2.20
CA HIS A 162 6.41 -11.95 2.66
C HIS A 162 6.57 -10.50 2.21
N GLY A 163 5.45 -9.82 2.09
CA GLY A 163 5.39 -8.40 1.84
C GLY A 163 4.44 -7.70 2.80
N MET A 164 4.73 -6.43 3.08
CA MET A 164 3.79 -5.47 3.65
C MET A 164 3.51 -4.41 2.59
N ILE A 165 2.24 -4.24 2.28
CA ILE A 165 1.78 -3.30 1.27
C ILE A 165 1.10 -2.13 1.99
N LEU A 166 1.58 -0.93 1.71
CA LEU A 166 1.07 0.31 2.27
C LEU A 166 0.51 1.18 1.16
N PHE A 167 -0.68 1.72 1.39
CA PHE A 167 -1.29 2.71 0.50
C PHE A 167 -1.40 4.05 1.20
N LYS A 168 -1.08 5.10 0.45
CA LYS A 168 -1.19 6.50 0.89
C LYS A 168 -1.79 7.34 -0.22
N ASN A 169 -2.79 8.15 0.12
CA ASN A 169 -3.30 9.18 -0.79
C ASN A 169 -2.33 10.37 -0.80
N THR A 170 -1.81 10.70 -1.98
CA THR A 170 -0.86 11.80 -2.18
C THR A 170 -1.46 12.97 -2.98
N SER A 171 -2.78 12.98 -3.21
CA SER A 171 -3.46 14.01 -4.01
C SER A 171 -3.20 15.42 -3.51
N VAL A 172 -3.29 15.66 -2.20
CA VAL A 172 -3.03 16.98 -1.59
C VAL A 172 -1.60 17.46 -1.85
N PHE A 173 -0.64 16.53 -1.90
CA PHE A 173 0.74 16.88 -2.23
C PHE A 173 0.86 17.31 -3.68
N HIS A 174 0.29 16.55 -4.61
CA HIS A 174 0.30 16.89 -6.04
C HIS A 174 -0.43 18.20 -6.34
N GLU A 175 -1.56 18.46 -5.70
CA GLU A 175 -2.29 19.73 -5.82
C GLU A 175 -1.44 20.93 -5.38
N LYS A 176 -0.75 20.81 -4.25
CA LYS A 176 0.13 21.89 -3.77
C LYS A 176 1.31 22.11 -4.70
N GLU A 177 1.92 21.04 -5.20
CA GLU A 177 3.03 21.15 -6.15
C GLU A 177 2.58 21.81 -7.46
N GLN A 178 1.41 21.45 -7.96
CA GLN A 178 0.84 22.09 -9.15
C GLN A 178 0.54 23.57 -8.93
N GLN A 179 -0.09 23.93 -7.82
CA GLN A 179 -0.37 25.34 -7.48
C GLN A 179 0.93 26.17 -7.38
N GLU A 180 1.98 25.59 -6.82
CA GLU A 180 3.27 26.28 -6.72
C GLU A 180 3.92 26.47 -8.09
N ARG A 181 3.87 25.45 -8.96
CA ARG A 181 4.35 25.55 -10.36
C ARG A 181 3.60 26.64 -11.13
N GLU A 182 2.28 26.69 -11.00
CA GLU A 182 1.45 27.71 -11.65
C GLU A 182 1.81 29.12 -11.16
N ARG A 183 2.01 29.32 -9.85
CA ARG A 183 2.46 30.59 -9.27
C ARG A 183 3.82 31.02 -9.81
N LEU A 184 4.78 30.10 -9.87
CA LEU A 184 6.10 30.37 -10.40
C LEU A 184 6.05 30.71 -11.90
N GLN A 185 5.22 30.04 -12.66
CA GLN A 185 5.03 30.30 -14.09
C GLN A 185 4.48 31.73 -14.31
N VAL A 186 3.44 32.11 -13.58
CA VAL A 186 2.85 33.45 -13.67
C VAL A 186 3.88 34.53 -13.28
N ALA A 187 4.61 34.32 -12.18
CA ALA A 187 5.65 35.26 -11.75
C ALA A 187 6.77 35.42 -12.78
N PHE A 188 7.15 34.31 -13.44
CA PHE A 188 8.15 34.34 -14.52
C PHE A 188 7.65 35.14 -15.73
N GLU A 189 6.41 34.93 -16.17
CA GLU A 189 5.81 35.60 -17.31
C GLU A 189 5.66 37.12 -17.06
N GLU A 190 5.28 37.51 -15.82
CA GLU A 190 5.22 38.91 -15.41
C GLU A 190 6.59 39.56 -15.41
N ALA A 191 7.63 38.87 -14.88
CA ALA A 191 9.01 39.40 -14.87
C ALA A 191 9.59 39.52 -16.28
N ASP A 192 9.35 38.58 -17.16
CA ASP A 192 9.77 38.63 -18.57
C ASP A 192 9.11 39.77 -19.34
N SER A 193 7.81 39.95 -19.11
CA SER A 193 7.04 41.06 -19.71
C SER A 193 7.54 42.42 -19.24
N ALA A 194 7.83 42.58 -17.94
CA ALA A 194 8.37 43.82 -17.37
C ALA A 194 9.79 44.12 -17.88
N SER A 195 10.61 43.09 -18.12
CA SER A 195 11.94 43.20 -18.70
C SER A 195 11.88 43.69 -20.15
N LYS A 196 10.99 43.14 -20.96
CA LYS A 196 10.80 43.50 -22.38
C LYS A 196 10.24 44.91 -22.53
N ALA A 197 9.42 45.40 -21.58
CA ALA A 197 8.88 46.76 -21.62
C ALA A 197 9.91 47.88 -21.28
N LYS A 198 11.07 47.52 -20.74
CA LYS A 198 12.16 48.45 -20.38
C LYS A 198 13.24 48.58 -21.45
N THR A 199 13.15 47.81 -22.48
CA THR A 199 14.07 47.85 -23.65
C THR A 199 13.43 48.55 -24.81
#